data_7388cf38142eb5770cd1c778ed3a08e4
#
_entry.id   7388cf38142eb5770cd1c778ed3a08e4
#
_cell.length_a   1.000
_cell.length_b   1.000
_cell.length_c   1.000
_cell.angle_alpha   90.00
_cell.angle_beta   90.00
_cell.angle_gamma   90.00
#
_symmetry.space_group_name_H-M   'P 1'
#
loop_
_entity.id
_entity.type
_entity.pdbx_description
1 polymer ?
#
loop_
_entity_poly.entity_id
_entity_poly.type
_entity_poly.pdbx_seq_one_letter_code
_entity_poly.pdbx_strand_id
1 'polypeptide(L)'
;KGIANIQLADGQTLTNSIQNVAEGKTDIAATPYILPFLMSRGVGPYGSLGKEKGAELAGNLRAINPFTLGIFLLYAYDAKNIGGWDDLKGRKIYNGPPRGGALTNARSMIQIVAGLKDGEDYEGLQVNWGQGTTLVTSGEPDAIVLPELFPGSRLTSVTAAGKMTGWSMPKAAYDSEAMQKYMQAPGSAPVTMDLATLQETMGDDWTFKSEDGTFRAFATIGGNVVHKDMDEQLVYNLVSAYIETLDELMAKAPYGKTVGFDVPMQGMCGKNPIKYHPGASRAWIDAGFKLDECALAK
;
A
#
# COMPACT_ATOMS: atom_id res chain seq x y z
N LYS A 1 8.40 -0.28 -26.33
CA LYS A 1 7.36 -0.45 -27.37
C LYS A 1 7.64 -1.75 -28.10
N GLY A 2 6.65 -2.69 -28.14
CA GLY A 2 6.83 -3.99 -28.81
C GLY A 2 7.55 -5.07 -28.00
N ILE A 3 7.72 -4.89 -26.67
CA ILE A 3 8.36 -5.88 -25.79
C ILE A 3 7.40 -7.04 -25.51
N ALA A 4 6.14 -6.74 -25.21
CA ALA A 4 5.09 -7.70 -24.94
C ALA A 4 3.69 -7.13 -25.25
N ASN A 5 2.74 -8.01 -25.51
CA ASN A 5 1.32 -7.68 -25.52
C ASN A 5 0.74 -7.99 -24.15
N ILE A 6 0.28 -6.96 -23.44
CA ILE A 6 -0.28 -7.10 -22.09
C ILE A 6 -1.81 -7.21 -22.21
N GLN A 7 -2.37 -8.30 -21.67
CA GLN A 7 -3.80 -8.48 -21.49
C GLN A 7 -4.14 -8.32 -20.01
N LEU A 8 -5.09 -7.45 -19.70
CA LEU A 8 -5.53 -7.21 -18.34
C LEU A 8 -6.61 -8.23 -17.95
N ALA A 9 -6.37 -8.99 -16.88
CA ALA A 9 -7.35 -9.87 -16.26
C ALA A 9 -8.05 -9.14 -15.10
N ASP A 10 -9.20 -8.53 -15.37
CA ASP A 10 -9.98 -7.78 -14.41
C ASP A 10 -10.74 -8.65 -13.41
N GLY A 11 -11.23 -8.01 -12.32
CA GLY A 11 -12.17 -8.60 -11.37
C GLY A 11 -11.56 -9.62 -10.41
N GLN A 12 -10.25 -9.81 -10.43
CA GLN A 12 -9.54 -10.70 -9.53
C GLN A 12 -9.25 -10.02 -8.20
N THR A 13 -9.32 -10.78 -7.09
CA THR A 13 -8.74 -10.32 -5.83
C THR A 13 -7.23 -10.47 -5.88
N LEU A 14 -6.49 -9.57 -5.23
CA LEU A 14 -5.02 -9.67 -5.15
C LEU A 14 -4.55 -11.02 -4.60
N THR A 15 -5.33 -11.62 -3.69
CA THR A 15 -5.08 -12.95 -3.13
C THR A 15 -5.07 -14.05 -4.21
N ASN A 16 -6.06 -14.02 -5.13
CA ASN A 16 -6.14 -14.98 -6.21
C ASN A 16 -5.10 -14.68 -7.30
N SER A 17 -4.90 -13.41 -7.64
CA SER A 17 -3.93 -13.00 -8.66
C SER A 17 -2.53 -13.50 -8.36
N ILE A 18 -2.06 -13.34 -7.13
CA ILE A 18 -0.72 -13.80 -6.73
C ILE A 18 -0.62 -15.32 -6.72
N GLN A 19 -1.68 -16.03 -6.31
CA GLN A 19 -1.69 -17.48 -6.36
C GLN A 19 -1.64 -17.97 -7.80
N ASN A 20 -2.36 -17.33 -8.72
CA ASN A 20 -2.32 -17.66 -10.14
C ASN A 20 -0.92 -17.48 -10.75
N VAL A 21 -0.19 -16.42 -10.36
CA VAL A 21 1.22 -16.24 -10.76
C VAL A 21 2.10 -17.34 -10.18
N ALA A 22 1.94 -17.67 -8.90
CA ALA A 22 2.71 -18.71 -8.24
C ALA A 22 2.48 -20.11 -8.84
N GLU A 23 1.29 -20.34 -9.42
CA GLU A 23 0.90 -21.58 -10.11
C GLU A 23 1.19 -21.53 -11.62
N GLY A 24 1.75 -20.44 -12.15
CA GLY A 24 2.06 -20.28 -13.58
C GLY A 24 0.83 -20.10 -14.47
N LYS A 25 -0.33 -19.70 -13.93
CA LYS A 25 -1.58 -19.50 -14.68
C LYS A 25 -1.69 -18.10 -15.28
N THR A 26 -1.00 -17.12 -14.70
CA THR A 26 -0.87 -15.75 -15.18
C THR A 26 0.57 -15.31 -15.03
N ASP A 27 0.98 -14.34 -15.85
CA ASP A 27 2.39 -13.95 -15.96
C ASP A 27 2.81 -12.93 -14.89
N ILE A 28 1.97 -11.91 -14.65
CA ILE A 28 2.29 -10.78 -13.77
C ILE A 28 1.09 -10.47 -12.87
N ALA A 29 1.34 -10.14 -11.61
CA ALA A 29 0.34 -9.57 -10.71
C ALA A 29 0.93 -8.48 -9.81
N ALA A 30 0.13 -7.45 -9.52
CA ALA A 30 0.42 -6.54 -8.40
C ALA A 30 0.03 -7.22 -7.09
N THR A 31 0.84 -7.05 -6.03
CA THR A 31 0.56 -7.65 -4.73
C THR A 31 1.14 -6.84 -3.57
N PRO A 32 0.43 -6.69 -2.43
CA PRO A 32 1.07 -6.30 -1.18
C PRO A 32 1.96 -7.43 -0.67
N TYR A 33 3.16 -7.12 -0.21
CA TYR A 33 4.16 -8.13 0.18
C TYR A 33 3.79 -8.95 1.42
N ILE A 34 2.75 -8.56 2.14
CA ILE A 34 2.18 -9.41 3.19
C ILE A 34 1.60 -10.72 2.62
N LEU A 35 1.05 -10.71 1.40
CA LEU A 35 0.41 -11.91 0.83
C LEU A 35 1.40 -13.04 0.54
N PRO A 36 2.56 -12.83 -0.09
CA PRO A 36 3.59 -13.87 -0.21
C PRO A 36 4.07 -14.40 1.14
N PHE A 37 4.17 -13.53 2.15
CA PHE A 37 4.53 -13.96 3.50
C PHE A 37 3.47 -14.86 4.12
N LEU A 38 2.18 -14.51 4.02
CA LEU A 38 1.08 -15.36 4.50
C LEU A 38 1.00 -16.68 3.73
N MET A 39 1.20 -16.62 2.40
CA MET A 39 1.26 -17.79 1.53
C MET A 39 2.38 -18.73 1.97
N SER A 40 3.60 -18.23 2.19
CA SER A 40 4.75 -19.05 2.62
C SER A 40 4.54 -19.78 3.95
N ARG A 41 3.57 -19.35 4.74
CA ARG A 41 3.21 -19.97 6.03
C ARG A 41 1.94 -20.81 5.96
N GLY A 42 1.19 -20.74 4.87
CA GLY A 42 -0.10 -21.43 4.71
C GLY A 42 -1.13 -20.91 5.71
N VAL A 43 -1.20 -19.56 5.91
CA VAL A 43 -2.11 -18.96 6.89
C VAL A 43 -2.97 -17.86 6.25
N GLY A 44 -3.98 -17.41 6.98
CA GLY A 44 -4.92 -16.40 6.49
C GLY A 44 -5.64 -16.88 5.23
N PRO A 45 -5.65 -16.10 4.14
CA PRO A 45 -6.35 -16.48 2.90
C PRO A 45 -5.79 -17.75 2.24
N TYR A 46 -4.61 -18.20 2.65
CA TYR A 46 -3.92 -19.38 2.12
C TYR A 46 -3.91 -20.58 3.10
N GLY A 47 -4.75 -20.53 4.15
CA GLY A 47 -4.85 -21.61 5.14
C GLY A 47 -5.20 -22.97 4.55
N SER A 48 -6.02 -23.00 3.49
CA SER A 48 -6.39 -24.24 2.77
C SER A 48 -5.23 -24.90 2.01
N LEU A 49 -4.17 -24.14 1.68
CA LEU A 49 -2.97 -24.70 1.03
C LEU A 49 -2.10 -25.51 2.02
N GLY A 50 -2.16 -25.15 3.31
CA GLY A 50 -1.22 -25.66 4.28
C GLY A 50 0.20 -25.09 4.10
N LYS A 51 1.07 -25.37 5.07
CA LYS A 51 2.41 -24.78 5.15
C LYS A 51 3.33 -25.21 4.00
N GLU A 52 3.33 -26.49 3.66
CA GLU A 52 4.25 -27.04 2.65
C GLU A 52 3.92 -26.51 1.25
N LYS A 53 2.67 -26.65 0.82
CA LYS A 53 2.25 -26.13 -0.49
C LYS A 53 2.30 -24.61 -0.57
N GLY A 54 1.96 -23.93 0.53
CA GLY A 54 2.09 -22.48 0.61
C GLY A 54 3.53 -22.00 0.46
N ALA A 55 4.49 -22.68 1.10
CA ALA A 55 5.92 -22.35 0.98
C ALA A 55 6.46 -22.61 -0.44
N GLU A 56 6.06 -23.74 -1.05
CA GLU A 56 6.39 -24.06 -2.45
C GLU A 56 5.93 -22.94 -3.40
N LEU A 57 4.65 -22.59 -3.33
CA LEU A 57 4.06 -21.55 -4.21
C LEU A 57 4.69 -20.17 -3.96
N ALA A 58 4.86 -19.76 -2.71
CA ALA A 58 5.55 -18.52 -2.40
C ALA A 58 6.99 -18.49 -2.94
N GLY A 59 7.67 -19.62 -2.93
CA GLY A 59 9.00 -19.82 -3.49
C GLY A 59 9.08 -19.62 -5.01
N ASN A 60 7.95 -19.71 -5.71
CA ASN A 60 7.86 -19.44 -7.15
C ASN A 60 7.75 -17.95 -7.51
N LEU A 61 7.50 -17.08 -6.53
CA LEU A 61 7.28 -15.66 -6.78
C LEU A 61 8.59 -14.86 -6.78
N ARG A 62 8.70 -13.91 -7.70
CA ARG A 62 9.80 -12.95 -7.80
C ARG A 62 9.28 -11.55 -8.01
N ALA A 63 9.86 -10.58 -7.29
CA ALA A 63 9.56 -9.16 -7.51
C ALA A 63 10.24 -8.66 -8.78
N ILE A 64 9.62 -7.69 -9.44
CA ILE A 64 10.21 -6.98 -10.57
C ILE A 64 10.32 -5.47 -10.30
N ASN A 65 9.33 -4.86 -9.67
CA ASN A 65 9.37 -3.47 -9.23
C ASN A 65 8.49 -3.28 -7.98
N PRO A 66 9.05 -2.88 -6.84
CA PRO A 66 8.28 -2.51 -5.66
C PRO A 66 7.69 -1.11 -5.80
N PHE A 67 6.60 -0.85 -5.10
CA PHE A 67 5.98 0.46 -4.97
C PHE A 67 5.05 0.51 -3.75
N THR A 68 4.76 1.73 -3.29
CA THR A 68 3.76 1.94 -2.24
C THR A 68 2.35 1.80 -2.82
N LEU A 69 1.55 0.92 -2.23
CA LEU A 69 0.15 0.71 -2.59
C LEU A 69 -0.78 1.75 -1.97
N GLY A 70 -0.39 2.34 -0.85
CA GLY A 70 -1.12 3.40 -0.18
C GLY A 70 -0.57 3.70 1.20
N ILE A 71 -0.69 4.95 1.59
CA ILE A 71 -0.28 5.49 2.89
C ILE A 71 -1.54 5.67 3.73
N PHE A 72 -1.61 5.06 4.90
CA PHE A 72 -2.80 5.13 5.74
C PHE A 72 -2.96 6.53 6.35
N LEU A 73 -4.11 7.13 6.10
CA LEU A 73 -4.47 8.48 6.50
C LEU A 73 -5.77 8.46 7.30
N LEU A 74 -5.80 9.16 8.44
CA LEU A 74 -7.03 9.64 9.07
C LEU A 74 -7.42 10.97 8.43
N TYR A 75 -8.64 11.09 7.92
CA TYR A 75 -9.16 12.33 7.39
C TYR A 75 -10.68 12.46 7.56
N ALA A 76 -11.18 13.68 7.51
CA ALA A 76 -12.61 13.99 7.61
C ALA A 76 -12.94 15.29 6.90
N TYR A 77 -14.22 15.49 6.56
CA TYR A 77 -14.71 16.82 6.18
C TYR A 77 -14.62 17.79 7.37
N ASP A 78 -14.22 19.02 7.12
CA ASP A 78 -14.13 20.06 8.14
C ASP A 78 -15.48 20.25 8.88
N ALA A 79 -16.59 20.10 8.17
CA ALA A 79 -17.95 20.17 8.71
C ALA A 79 -18.25 19.09 9.77
N LYS A 80 -17.47 18.02 9.86
CA LYS A 80 -17.64 16.95 10.85
C LYS A 80 -17.04 17.30 12.21
N ASN A 81 -16.28 18.38 12.30
CA ASN A 81 -15.67 18.87 13.54
C ASN A 81 -14.89 17.79 14.28
N ILE A 82 -14.09 17.01 13.56
CA ILE A 82 -13.14 16.04 14.13
C ILE A 82 -11.86 16.79 14.48
N GLY A 83 -11.39 16.64 15.72
CA GLY A 83 -10.14 17.26 16.20
C GLY A 83 -8.90 16.40 15.94
N GLY A 84 -9.06 15.13 15.67
CA GLY A 84 -7.97 14.17 15.42
C GLY A 84 -8.27 12.77 15.90
N TRP A 85 -7.23 12.02 16.21
CA TRP A 85 -7.33 10.62 16.62
C TRP A 85 -8.11 10.42 17.94
N ASP A 86 -8.06 11.40 18.85
CA ASP A 86 -8.73 11.32 20.15
C ASP A 86 -10.27 11.51 20.06
N ASP A 87 -10.75 12.04 18.94
CA ASP A 87 -12.19 12.30 18.70
C ASP A 87 -12.93 11.16 18.02
N LEU A 88 -12.29 10.02 17.80
CA LEU A 88 -12.87 8.90 17.04
C LEU A 88 -13.85 8.05 17.85
N LYS A 89 -13.86 8.16 19.18
CA LYS A 89 -14.78 7.38 20.04
C LYS A 89 -16.23 7.75 19.78
N GLY A 90 -17.08 6.73 19.54
CA GLY A 90 -18.50 6.88 19.24
C GLY A 90 -18.81 7.37 17.82
N ARG A 91 -17.81 7.52 16.96
CA ARG A 91 -17.98 8.01 15.58
C ARG A 91 -18.24 6.88 14.59
N LYS A 92 -18.80 7.24 13.44
CA LYS A 92 -18.89 6.39 12.26
C LYS A 92 -17.62 6.56 11.42
N ILE A 93 -16.83 5.50 11.30
CA ILE A 93 -15.55 5.54 10.61
C ILE A 93 -15.56 4.64 9.39
N TYR A 94 -15.39 5.20 8.19
CA TYR A 94 -15.17 4.38 7.01
C TYR A 94 -13.73 3.85 7.05
N ASN A 95 -13.60 2.53 7.23
CA ASN A 95 -12.32 1.85 7.42
C ASN A 95 -12.00 0.79 6.34
N GLY A 96 -12.69 0.85 5.21
CA GLY A 96 -12.35 0.05 4.02
C GLY A 96 -13.44 -0.91 3.56
N PRO A 97 -13.09 -1.86 2.69
CA PRO A 97 -14.02 -2.89 2.22
C PRO A 97 -14.32 -3.89 3.34
N PRO A 98 -15.41 -4.70 3.21
CA PRO A 98 -15.86 -5.63 4.28
C PRO A 98 -14.85 -6.69 4.71
N ARG A 99 -13.73 -6.83 3.98
CA ARG A 99 -12.64 -7.78 4.25
C ARG A 99 -11.36 -7.37 3.52
N GLY A 100 -10.25 -7.94 3.95
CA GLY A 100 -8.95 -7.76 3.31
C GLY A 100 -7.98 -6.88 4.10
N GLY A 101 -6.81 -6.64 3.51
CA GLY A 101 -5.71 -5.97 4.18
C GLY A 101 -6.01 -4.52 4.59
N ALA A 102 -6.77 -3.78 3.78
CA ALA A 102 -7.10 -2.40 4.08
C ALA A 102 -7.90 -2.27 5.39
N LEU A 103 -8.96 -3.08 5.56
CA LEU A 103 -9.75 -3.12 6.80
C LEU A 103 -8.90 -3.51 8.01
N THR A 104 -8.07 -4.56 7.86
CA THR A 104 -7.19 -5.03 8.93
C THR A 104 -6.22 -3.94 9.36
N ASN A 105 -5.60 -3.26 8.40
CA ASN A 105 -4.63 -2.21 8.67
C ASN A 105 -5.29 -0.96 9.30
N ALA A 106 -6.47 -0.54 8.80
CA ALA A 106 -7.21 0.58 9.37
C ALA A 106 -7.61 0.32 10.83
N ARG A 107 -8.17 -0.86 11.12
CA ARG A 107 -8.50 -1.28 12.49
C ARG A 107 -7.29 -1.34 13.40
N SER A 108 -6.18 -1.90 12.92
CA SER A 108 -4.93 -1.96 13.69
C SER A 108 -4.38 -0.57 13.97
N MET A 109 -4.42 0.32 12.98
CA MET A 109 -3.97 1.70 13.14
C MET A 109 -4.82 2.45 14.18
N ILE A 110 -6.15 2.39 14.08
CA ILE A 110 -7.06 3.01 15.04
C ILE A 110 -6.81 2.45 16.45
N GLN A 111 -6.64 1.13 16.58
CA GLN A 111 -6.39 0.49 17.87
C GLN A 111 -5.04 0.89 18.47
N ILE A 112 -3.96 0.95 17.66
CA ILE A 112 -2.63 1.30 18.17
C ILE A 112 -2.54 2.80 18.51
N VAL A 113 -3.14 3.67 17.68
CA VAL A 113 -3.03 5.12 17.84
C VAL A 113 -4.01 5.66 18.86
N ALA A 114 -5.29 5.25 18.80
CA ALA A 114 -6.36 5.79 19.64
C ALA A 114 -6.86 4.81 20.71
N GLY A 115 -6.39 3.56 20.73
CA GLY A 115 -6.84 2.54 21.70
C GLY A 115 -8.25 2.01 21.46
N LEU A 116 -8.85 2.32 20.30
CA LEU A 116 -10.27 2.06 20.02
C LEU A 116 -10.46 0.79 19.19
N LYS A 117 -11.57 0.08 19.43
CA LYS A 117 -11.95 -1.15 18.71
C LYS A 117 -13.24 -0.96 17.93
N ASP A 118 -13.25 -1.46 16.71
CA ASP A 118 -14.41 -1.48 15.83
C ASP A 118 -15.54 -2.32 16.41
N GLY A 119 -16.76 -1.78 16.43
CA GLY A 119 -17.95 -2.41 16.98
C GLY A 119 -18.09 -2.32 18.51
N GLU A 120 -17.06 -1.85 19.23
CA GLU A 120 -17.08 -1.60 20.68
C GLU A 120 -17.03 -0.08 20.99
N ASP A 121 -16.02 0.61 20.44
CA ASP A 121 -15.73 2.01 20.73
C ASP A 121 -16.15 2.96 19.61
N TYR A 122 -16.26 2.47 18.38
CA TYR A 122 -16.74 3.20 17.20
C TYR A 122 -17.50 2.27 16.26
N GLU A 123 -18.31 2.84 15.37
CA GLU A 123 -19.02 2.11 14.32
C GLU A 123 -18.19 2.12 13.03
N GLY A 124 -17.62 0.96 12.65
CA GLY A 124 -16.90 0.82 11.39
C GLY A 124 -17.86 0.66 10.22
N LEU A 125 -17.75 1.54 9.23
CA LEU A 125 -18.48 1.43 7.96
C LEU A 125 -17.60 0.72 6.93
N GLN A 126 -18.14 -0.29 6.25
CA GLN A 126 -17.43 -1.05 5.22
C GLN A 126 -18.24 -1.12 3.95
N VAL A 127 -17.68 -0.65 2.85
CA VAL A 127 -18.24 -0.81 1.50
C VAL A 127 -17.16 -1.22 0.52
N ASN A 128 -17.54 -1.85 -0.58
CA ASN A 128 -16.58 -2.19 -1.64
C ASN A 128 -15.93 -0.93 -2.23
N TRP A 129 -14.71 -1.06 -2.74
CA TRP A 129 -13.93 0.06 -3.25
C TRP A 129 -14.69 0.96 -4.25
N GLY A 130 -15.48 0.37 -5.16
CA GLY A 130 -16.29 1.12 -6.12
C GLY A 130 -17.40 2.00 -5.49
N GLN A 131 -17.75 1.76 -4.23
CA GLN A 131 -18.78 2.52 -3.50
C GLN A 131 -18.16 3.52 -2.51
N GLY A 132 -16.85 3.44 -2.27
CA GLY A 132 -16.17 4.21 -1.23
C GLY A 132 -16.30 5.73 -1.42
N THR A 133 -16.06 6.23 -2.64
CA THR A 133 -16.21 7.67 -2.92
C THR A 133 -17.63 8.15 -2.69
N THR A 134 -18.64 7.39 -3.14
CA THR A 134 -20.07 7.72 -2.91
C THR A 134 -20.40 7.76 -1.43
N LEU A 135 -19.92 6.79 -0.63
CA LEU A 135 -20.13 6.78 0.82
C LEU A 135 -19.49 8.02 1.47
N VAL A 136 -18.27 8.39 1.10
CA VAL A 136 -17.60 9.57 1.67
C VAL A 136 -18.34 10.85 1.28
N THR A 137 -18.67 11.02 0.00
CA THR A 137 -19.37 12.24 -0.49
C THR A 137 -20.82 12.36 -0.01
N SER A 138 -21.46 11.26 0.43
CA SER A 138 -22.78 11.33 1.10
C SER A 138 -22.71 12.01 2.47
N GLY A 139 -21.51 12.12 3.06
CA GLY A 139 -21.33 12.64 4.40
C GLY A 139 -21.79 11.67 5.51
N GLU A 140 -22.06 10.40 5.21
CA GLU A 140 -22.43 9.41 6.24
C GLU A 140 -21.31 9.14 7.24
N PRO A 141 -20.03 8.90 6.84
CA PRO A 141 -18.92 8.75 7.78
C PRO A 141 -18.62 10.08 8.49
N ASP A 142 -18.28 10.01 9.76
CA ASP A 142 -17.71 11.14 10.51
C ASP A 142 -16.23 11.30 10.19
N ALA A 143 -15.52 10.19 10.06
CA ALA A 143 -14.10 10.14 9.71
C ALA A 143 -13.79 8.96 8.78
N ILE A 144 -12.64 9.01 8.14
CA ILE A 144 -12.17 8.00 7.21
C ILE A 144 -10.73 7.60 7.59
N VAL A 145 -10.47 6.28 7.61
CA VAL A 145 -9.10 5.75 7.79
C VAL A 145 -8.83 4.75 6.69
N LEU A 146 -8.13 5.18 5.65
CA LEU A 146 -7.88 4.39 4.44
C LEU A 146 -6.44 4.55 3.94
N PRO A 147 -5.95 3.57 3.13
CA PRO A 147 -4.73 3.74 2.37
C PRO A 147 -4.97 4.69 1.18
N GLU A 148 -4.22 5.78 1.14
CA GLU A 148 -4.34 6.84 0.15
C GLU A 148 -3.03 7.09 -0.59
N LEU A 149 -3.14 7.73 -1.76
CA LEU A 149 -2.02 8.26 -2.53
C LEU A 149 -2.10 9.79 -2.50
N PHE A 150 -0.99 10.48 -2.42
CA PHE A 150 -0.91 11.93 -2.31
C PHE A 150 -0.21 12.55 -3.54
N PRO A 151 -0.91 13.28 -4.43
CA PRO A 151 -2.36 13.39 -4.61
C PRO A 151 -2.93 12.15 -5.32
N GLY A 152 -4.05 11.63 -4.83
CA GLY A 152 -4.74 10.50 -5.44
C GLY A 152 -6.11 10.87 -6.00
N SER A 153 -6.59 10.13 -7.00
CA SER A 153 -7.89 10.40 -7.63
C SER A 153 -9.05 10.35 -6.63
N ARG A 154 -9.02 9.43 -5.65
CA ARG A 154 -10.04 9.37 -4.61
C ARG A 154 -10.02 10.62 -3.74
N LEU A 155 -8.85 11.05 -3.26
CA LEU A 155 -8.71 12.28 -2.47
C LEU A 155 -9.19 13.52 -3.23
N THR A 156 -8.88 13.62 -4.53
CA THR A 156 -9.39 14.69 -5.39
C THR A 156 -10.91 14.61 -5.55
N SER A 157 -11.47 13.41 -5.70
CA SER A 157 -12.92 13.24 -5.91
C SER A 157 -13.73 13.60 -4.67
N VAL A 158 -13.25 13.34 -3.46
CA VAL A 158 -13.99 13.62 -2.24
C VAL A 158 -14.02 15.11 -1.88
N THR A 159 -13.04 15.92 -2.34
CA THR A 159 -13.04 17.38 -2.12
C THR A 159 -14.15 18.10 -2.87
N ALA A 160 -14.77 17.46 -3.87
CA ALA A 160 -15.94 18.02 -4.55
C ALA A 160 -17.14 18.26 -3.62
N ALA A 161 -17.22 17.57 -2.46
CA ALA A 161 -18.30 17.73 -1.49
C ALA A 161 -17.92 18.63 -0.29
N GLY A 162 -16.68 19.09 -0.19
CA GLY A 162 -16.22 19.99 0.87
C GLY A 162 -14.74 19.90 1.17
N LYS A 163 -14.25 20.85 1.95
CA LYS A 163 -12.86 20.86 2.42
C LYS A 163 -12.60 19.73 3.41
N MET A 164 -11.39 19.24 3.39
CA MET A 164 -10.94 18.08 4.16
C MET A 164 -9.78 18.43 5.08
N THR A 165 -9.79 17.86 6.27
CA THR A 165 -8.61 17.83 7.15
C THR A 165 -8.07 16.42 7.26
N GLY A 166 -6.74 16.26 7.15
CA GLY A 166 -5.99 15.04 7.39
C GLY A 166 -5.08 15.17 8.62
N TRP A 167 -4.96 14.13 9.43
CA TRP A 167 -4.15 14.16 10.65
C TRP A 167 -2.99 13.18 10.56
N SER A 168 -1.81 13.70 10.87
CA SER A 168 -0.63 12.90 11.17
C SER A 168 -0.92 11.93 12.32
N MET A 169 -0.28 10.78 12.31
CA MET A 169 -0.19 9.96 13.51
C MET A 169 0.59 10.75 14.58
N PRO A 170 0.10 10.83 15.85
CA PRO A 170 0.84 11.46 16.94
C PRO A 170 2.23 10.85 17.10
N LYS A 171 3.23 11.68 17.36
CA LYS A 171 4.63 11.24 17.50
C LYS A 171 4.78 10.10 18.51
N ALA A 172 4.14 10.22 19.67
CA ALA A 172 4.18 9.20 20.71
C ALA A 172 3.62 7.84 20.25
N ALA A 173 2.53 7.85 19.46
CA ALA A 173 1.96 6.63 18.90
C ALA A 173 2.86 6.05 17.81
N TYR A 174 3.42 6.90 16.95
CA TYR A 174 4.33 6.49 15.88
C TYR A 174 5.60 5.84 16.43
N ASP A 175 6.19 6.40 17.49
CA ASP A 175 7.41 5.90 18.12
C ASP A 175 7.14 4.73 19.10
N SER A 176 5.87 4.39 19.37
CA SER A 176 5.52 3.29 20.28
C SER A 176 6.05 1.95 19.79
N GLU A 177 6.41 1.06 20.74
CA GLU A 177 6.87 -0.30 20.42
C GLU A 177 5.83 -1.06 19.56
N ALA A 178 4.55 -0.90 19.86
CA ALA A 178 3.47 -1.53 19.11
C ALA A 178 3.46 -1.10 17.64
N MET A 179 3.55 0.20 17.36
CA MET A 179 3.57 0.74 16.01
C MET A 179 4.85 0.40 15.28
N GLN A 180 6.02 0.52 15.93
CA GLN A 180 7.30 0.13 15.34
C GLN A 180 7.32 -1.34 14.94
N LYS A 181 6.81 -2.23 15.79
CA LYS A 181 6.66 -3.66 15.47
C LYS A 181 5.69 -3.89 14.31
N TYR A 182 4.60 -3.11 14.24
CA TYR A 182 3.62 -3.18 13.17
C TYR A 182 4.22 -2.77 11.82
N MET A 183 4.96 -1.68 11.79
CA MET A 183 5.62 -1.16 10.58
C MET A 183 6.77 -2.06 10.08
N GLN A 184 7.30 -2.96 10.92
CA GLN A 184 8.29 -3.97 10.53
C GLN A 184 7.65 -5.25 9.94
N ALA A 185 6.32 -5.34 9.90
CA ALA A 185 5.66 -6.46 9.26
C ALA A 185 5.92 -6.46 7.74
N PRO A 186 5.99 -7.63 7.08
CA PRO A 186 6.15 -7.69 5.63
C PRO A 186 5.06 -6.89 4.92
N GLY A 187 5.46 -6.07 3.97
CA GLY A 187 4.54 -5.20 3.24
C GLY A 187 4.04 -3.98 4.00
N SER A 188 4.66 -3.64 5.12
CA SER A 188 4.46 -2.38 5.83
C SER A 188 5.76 -1.58 5.84
N ALA A 189 5.66 -0.26 5.86
CA ALA A 189 6.79 0.64 6.01
C ALA A 189 6.41 1.92 6.77
N PRO A 190 7.34 2.48 7.56
CA PRO A 190 7.16 3.80 8.14
C PRO A 190 7.15 4.87 7.04
N VAL A 191 6.35 5.91 7.24
CA VAL A 191 6.29 7.08 6.36
C VAL A 191 6.42 8.34 7.19
N THR A 192 7.32 9.22 6.77
CA THR A 192 7.41 10.60 7.27
C THR A 192 7.50 11.55 6.10
N MET A 193 6.76 12.65 6.15
CA MET A 193 6.77 13.70 5.14
C MET A 193 6.85 15.07 5.82
N ASP A 194 7.50 16.01 5.19
CA ASP A 194 7.39 17.42 5.58
C ASP A 194 5.96 17.90 5.38
N LEU A 195 5.38 18.51 6.40
CA LEU A 195 3.97 18.92 6.38
C LEU A 195 3.69 20.02 5.36
N ALA A 196 4.63 20.97 5.20
CA ALA A 196 4.48 22.06 4.24
C ALA A 196 4.52 21.54 2.80
N THR A 197 5.42 20.62 2.50
CA THR A 197 5.50 19.94 1.20
C THR A 197 4.25 19.13 0.91
N LEU A 198 3.70 18.41 1.90
CA LEU A 198 2.44 17.68 1.74
C LEU A 198 1.28 18.64 1.47
N GLN A 199 1.18 19.73 2.21
CA GLN A 199 0.15 20.75 2.05
C GLN A 199 0.21 21.39 0.66
N GLU A 200 1.40 21.75 0.19
CA GLU A 200 1.60 22.31 -1.17
C GLU A 200 1.17 21.29 -2.24
N THR A 201 1.53 20.02 -2.06
CA THR A 201 1.18 18.93 -2.99
C THR A 201 -0.33 18.71 -3.11
N MET A 202 -1.07 18.87 -2.01
CA MET A 202 -2.50 18.59 -1.94
C MET A 202 -3.39 19.79 -2.22
N GLY A 203 -2.85 21.00 -2.12
CA GLY A 203 -3.57 22.25 -2.42
C GLY A 203 -4.54 22.71 -1.34
N ASP A 204 -5.34 23.75 -1.66
CA ASP A 204 -6.14 24.52 -0.69
C ASP A 204 -7.44 23.82 -0.23
N ASP A 205 -7.84 22.72 -0.86
CA ASP A 205 -9.01 21.94 -0.45
C ASP A 205 -8.70 20.98 0.71
N TRP A 206 -7.42 20.87 1.07
CA TRP A 206 -6.91 20.06 2.15
C TRP A 206 -6.22 20.91 3.22
N THR A 207 -6.39 20.51 4.46
CA THR A 207 -5.57 20.99 5.59
C THR A 207 -4.92 19.77 6.23
N PHE A 208 -3.60 19.76 6.40
CA PHE A 208 -2.92 18.70 7.14
C PHE A 208 -2.46 19.20 8.50
N LYS A 209 -2.63 18.37 9.53
CA LYS A 209 -2.25 18.69 10.92
C LYS A 209 -1.23 17.71 11.43
N SER A 210 -0.20 18.22 12.08
CA SER A 210 0.79 17.49 12.85
C SER A 210 1.24 18.29 14.06
N GLU A 211 1.92 17.63 14.99
CA GLU A 211 2.39 18.26 16.26
C GLU A 211 3.62 19.14 16.04
N ASP A 212 4.46 18.83 15.04
CA ASP A 212 5.80 19.38 14.91
C ASP A 212 6.24 19.62 13.44
N GLY A 213 5.30 19.75 12.53
CA GLY A 213 5.59 19.96 11.09
C GLY A 213 6.00 18.69 10.35
N THR A 214 6.01 17.52 11.01
CA THR A 214 6.26 16.23 10.37
C THR A 214 4.98 15.41 10.30
N PHE A 215 4.54 15.08 9.09
CA PHE A 215 3.43 14.16 8.89
C PHE A 215 3.93 12.72 9.02
N ARG A 216 3.34 11.94 9.92
CA ARG A 216 3.68 10.54 10.21
C ARG A 216 2.53 9.63 9.87
N ALA A 217 2.86 8.53 9.20
CA ALA A 217 1.92 7.51 8.81
C ALA A 217 2.62 6.15 8.64
N PHE A 218 1.90 5.13 8.25
CA PHE A 218 2.51 3.92 7.69
C PHE A 218 1.94 3.64 6.30
N ALA A 219 2.71 2.93 5.49
CA ALA A 219 2.31 2.54 4.16
C ALA A 219 2.19 1.03 4.01
N THR A 220 1.32 0.61 3.10
CA THR A 220 1.34 -0.74 2.56
C THR A 220 2.27 -0.76 1.36
N ILE A 221 3.29 -1.60 1.43
CA ILE A 221 4.26 -1.81 0.37
C ILE A 221 3.94 -3.10 -0.36
N GLY A 222 4.10 -3.05 -1.65
CA GLY A 222 3.95 -4.18 -2.55
C GLY A 222 4.76 -3.97 -3.81
N GLY A 223 4.33 -4.60 -4.89
CA GLY A 223 4.98 -4.46 -6.17
C GLY A 223 4.38 -5.42 -7.19
N ASN A 224 4.90 -5.37 -8.39
CA ASN A 224 4.61 -6.39 -9.38
C ASN A 224 5.50 -7.60 -9.15
N VAL A 225 4.88 -8.78 -9.30
CA VAL A 225 5.55 -10.07 -9.17
C VAL A 225 5.30 -10.92 -10.39
N VAL A 226 6.26 -11.78 -10.69
CA VAL A 226 6.25 -12.76 -11.77
C VAL A 226 6.59 -14.15 -11.23
N HIS A 227 6.35 -15.19 -12.02
CA HIS A 227 6.86 -16.52 -11.71
C HIS A 227 8.40 -16.57 -11.85
N LYS A 228 9.07 -17.33 -11.01
CA LYS A 228 10.55 -17.43 -10.99
C LYS A 228 11.15 -17.92 -12.32
N ASP A 229 10.40 -18.70 -13.09
CA ASP A 229 10.83 -19.32 -14.34
C ASP A 229 10.41 -18.47 -15.57
N MET A 230 9.91 -17.23 -15.37
CA MET A 230 9.71 -16.31 -16.48
C MET A 230 11.03 -16.02 -17.18
N ASP A 231 11.00 -15.88 -18.52
CA ASP A 231 12.21 -15.61 -19.30
C ASP A 231 12.96 -14.38 -18.78
N GLU A 232 14.26 -14.57 -18.48
CA GLU A 232 15.08 -13.56 -17.86
C GLU A 232 15.23 -12.31 -18.73
N GLN A 233 15.37 -12.51 -20.05
CA GLN A 233 15.53 -11.38 -20.96
C GLN A 233 14.24 -10.59 -21.13
N LEU A 234 13.09 -11.28 -21.11
CA LEU A 234 11.79 -10.62 -21.12
C LEU A 234 11.60 -9.77 -19.87
N VAL A 235 11.90 -10.31 -18.68
CA VAL A 235 11.80 -9.56 -17.43
C VAL A 235 12.77 -8.38 -17.41
N TYR A 236 14.01 -8.58 -17.89
CA TYR A 236 14.98 -7.50 -18.04
C TYR A 236 14.41 -6.36 -18.91
N ASN A 237 13.89 -6.69 -20.07
CA ASN A 237 13.33 -5.71 -21.00
C ASN A 237 12.11 -4.97 -20.42
N LEU A 238 11.23 -5.67 -19.70
CA LEU A 238 10.07 -5.07 -19.04
C LEU A 238 10.47 -4.07 -17.97
N VAL A 239 11.45 -4.43 -17.13
CA VAL A 239 11.92 -3.56 -16.04
C VAL A 239 12.76 -2.40 -16.59
N SER A 240 13.58 -2.61 -17.60
CA SER A 240 14.30 -1.52 -18.27
C SER A 240 13.34 -0.50 -18.88
N ALA A 241 12.31 -0.96 -19.59
CA ALA A 241 11.29 -0.07 -20.12
C ALA A 241 10.51 0.68 -19.02
N TYR A 242 10.24 0.03 -17.89
CA TYR A 242 9.64 0.70 -16.72
C TYR A 242 10.55 1.82 -16.20
N ILE A 243 11.84 1.54 -16.01
CA ILE A 243 12.81 2.51 -15.53
C ILE A 243 12.97 3.68 -16.51
N GLU A 244 13.08 3.42 -17.80
CA GLU A 244 13.18 4.44 -18.86
C GLU A 244 11.94 5.36 -18.92
N THR A 245 10.78 4.92 -18.44
CA THR A 245 9.52 5.67 -18.45
C THR A 245 9.19 6.30 -17.10
N LEU A 246 10.05 6.23 -16.08
CA LEU A 246 9.75 6.75 -14.74
C LEU A 246 9.38 8.22 -14.72
N ASP A 247 10.10 9.08 -15.45
CA ASP A 247 9.80 10.51 -15.53
C ASP A 247 8.43 10.77 -16.15
N GLU A 248 8.11 10.05 -17.24
CA GLU A 248 6.79 10.14 -17.88
C GLU A 248 5.67 9.62 -16.94
N LEU A 249 5.94 8.52 -16.23
CA LEU A 249 5.02 7.96 -15.26
C LEU A 249 4.76 8.93 -14.10
N MET A 250 5.80 9.54 -13.54
CA MET A 250 5.68 10.54 -12.48
C MET A 250 4.96 11.82 -12.95
N ALA A 251 5.14 12.23 -14.20
CA ALA A 251 4.42 13.37 -14.77
C ALA A 251 2.92 13.08 -14.93
N LYS A 252 2.55 11.84 -15.28
CA LYS A 252 1.15 11.41 -15.43
C LYS A 252 0.49 11.01 -14.10
N ALA A 253 1.29 10.61 -13.13
CA ALA A 253 0.85 10.15 -11.82
C ALA A 253 1.61 10.92 -10.72
N PRO A 254 1.19 12.18 -10.40
CA PRO A 254 1.90 13.05 -9.47
C PRO A 254 2.17 12.44 -8.09
N TYR A 255 1.33 11.50 -7.65
CA TYR A 255 1.55 10.73 -6.42
C TYR A 255 2.85 9.88 -6.47
N GLY A 256 3.43 9.65 -7.63
CA GLY A 256 4.71 8.95 -7.76
C GLY A 256 5.84 9.59 -6.95
N LYS A 257 5.80 10.92 -6.76
CA LYS A 257 6.75 11.65 -5.93
C LYS A 257 6.63 11.32 -4.43
N THR A 258 5.44 10.93 -3.99
CA THR A 258 5.19 10.61 -2.57
C THR A 258 5.29 9.10 -2.28
N VAL A 259 5.09 8.25 -3.27
CA VAL A 259 5.10 6.78 -3.09
C VAL A 259 6.36 6.09 -3.59
N GLY A 260 7.20 6.79 -4.38
CA GLY A 260 8.47 6.26 -4.89
C GLY A 260 8.29 5.13 -5.90
N PHE A 261 8.28 5.47 -7.20
CA PHE A 261 8.35 4.46 -8.26
C PHE A 261 9.79 4.04 -8.58
N ASP A 262 10.75 4.79 -8.07
CA ASP A 262 12.19 4.68 -8.29
C ASP A 262 12.94 4.16 -7.04
N VAL A 263 12.24 3.49 -6.13
CA VAL A 263 12.78 2.98 -4.85
C VAL A 263 12.80 1.44 -4.86
N PRO A 264 13.74 0.80 -5.59
CA PRO A 264 13.73 -0.65 -5.77
C PRO A 264 13.91 -1.46 -4.47
N MET A 265 14.44 -0.85 -3.41
CA MET A 265 14.61 -1.55 -2.13
C MET A 265 13.41 -1.43 -1.19
N GLN A 266 12.35 -0.70 -1.59
CA GLN A 266 11.20 -0.48 -0.74
C GLN A 266 10.46 -1.79 -0.41
N GLY A 267 10.39 -2.11 0.88
CA GLY A 267 9.74 -3.33 1.38
C GLY A 267 10.43 -4.65 0.99
N MET A 268 11.57 -4.58 0.33
CA MET A 268 12.41 -5.76 0.08
C MET A 268 13.21 -6.10 1.34
N CYS A 269 13.61 -7.30 1.53
CA CYS A 269 14.37 -7.73 2.71
C CYS A 269 13.57 -7.92 4.02
N GLY A 270 14.27 -8.05 5.14
CA GLY A 270 13.66 -8.31 6.43
C GLY A 270 12.89 -9.64 6.48
N LYS A 271 11.63 -9.59 6.87
CA LYS A 271 10.74 -10.76 6.90
C LYS A 271 10.06 -11.05 5.56
N ASN A 272 10.25 -10.19 4.55
CA ASN A 272 9.68 -10.42 3.23
C ASN A 272 10.37 -11.62 2.56
N PRO A 273 9.63 -12.67 2.17
CA PRO A 273 10.22 -13.84 1.50
C PRO A 273 10.58 -13.59 0.04
N ILE A 274 10.00 -12.54 -0.58
CA ILE A 274 10.17 -12.26 -2.00
C ILE A 274 11.59 -11.75 -2.28
N LYS A 275 12.17 -12.29 -3.35
CA LYS A 275 13.43 -11.86 -3.95
C LYS A 275 13.19 -11.31 -5.35
N TYR A 276 14.10 -10.52 -5.85
CA TYR A 276 14.05 -10.08 -7.23
C TYR A 276 14.18 -11.25 -8.21
N HIS A 277 13.48 -11.11 -9.34
CA HIS A 277 13.78 -11.92 -10.53
C HIS A 277 15.19 -11.56 -11.05
N PRO A 278 16.02 -12.53 -11.51
CA PRO A 278 17.36 -12.21 -12.02
C PRO A 278 17.39 -11.13 -13.09
N GLY A 279 16.49 -11.19 -14.07
CA GLY A 279 16.37 -10.14 -15.09
C GLY A 279 16.00 -8.77 -14.52
N ALA A 280 15.14 -8.73 -13.49
CA ALA A 280 14.77 -7.47 -12.85
C ALA A 280 15.92 -6.88 -12.05
N SER A 281 16.63 -7.68 -11.25
CA SER A 281 17.80 -7.19 -10.48
C SER A 281 18.90 -6.66 -11.41
N ARG A 282 19.15 -7.33 -12.51
CA ARG A 282 20.11 -6.85 -13.53
C ARG A 282 19.66 -5.51 -14.12
N ALA A 283 18.41 -5.34 -14.50
CA ALA A 283 17.91 -4.08 -15.08
C ALA A 283 18.05 -2.90 -14.10
N TRP A 284 17.70 -3.11 -12.81
CA TRP A 284 17.86 -2.08 -11.79
C TRP A 284 19.34 -1.71 -11.57
N ILE A 285 20.25 -2.70 -11.52
CA ILE A 285 21.68 -2.48 -11.33
C ILE A 285 22.29 -1.76 -12.53
N ASP A 286 21.94 -2.17 -13.76
CA ASP A 286 22.43 -1.56 -14.99
C ASP A 286 21.96 -0.09 -15.12
N ALA A 287 20.81 0.24 -14.56
CA ALA A 287 20.30 1.61 -14.45
C ALA A 287 20.92 2.43 -13.31
N GLY A 288 21.88 1.87 -12.57
CA GLY A 288 22.65 2.56 -11.52
C GLY A 288 22.03 2.47 -10.11
N PHE A 289 20.97 1.71 -9.91
CA PHE A 289 20.38 1.50 -8.58
C PHE A 289 21.18 0.47 -7.78
N LYS A 290 21.25 0.67 -6.46
CA LYS A 290 21.86 -0.29 -5.54
C LYS A 290 20.80 -1.24 -5.00
N LEU A 291 21.09 -2.54 -5.09
CA LEU A 291 20.27 -3.59 -4.49
C LEU A 291 21.10 -4.31 -3.41
N ASP A 292 20.49 -4.52 -2.25
CA ASP A 292 21.12 -5.29 -1.17
C ASP A 292 21.06 -6.80 -1.47
N GLU A 293 22.05 -7.56 -1.03
CA GLU A 293 22.12 -9.02 -1.21
C GLU A 293 20.86 -9.75 -0.70
N CYS A 294 20.24 -9.23 0.35
CA CYS A 294 19.00 -9.80 0.90
C CYS A 294 17.84 -9.77 -0.07
N ALA A 295 17.84 -8.90 -1.07
CA ALA A 295 16.80 -8.80 -2.10
C ALA A 295 17.07 -9.68 -3.32
N LEU A 296 18.28 -10.20 -3.48
CA LEU A 296 18.67 -10.97 -4.65
C LEU A 296 18.27 -12.45 -4.52
N ALA A 297 17.80 -13.05 -5.61
CA ALA A 297 17.68 -14.50 -5.71
C ALA A 297 19.09 -15.10 -5.79
N LYS A 298 19.32 -16.15 -5.01
CA LYS A 298 20.55 -16.94 -5.06
C LYS A 298 20.45 -17.99 -6.15
#